data_86ebefefcc7f9d1a63063cf42c6ca8d8
#
_entry.id   86ebefefcc7f9d1a63063cf42c6ca8d8
#
_cell.length_a   1.000
_cell.length_b   1.000
_cell.length_c   1.000
_cell.angle_alpha   90.00
_cell.angle_beta   90.00
_cell.angle_gamma   90.00
#
_symmetry.space_group_name_H-M   'P 1'
#
loop_
_entity.id
_entity.type
_entity.pdbx_description
1 polymer ?
#
loop_
_entity_poly.entity_id
_entity_poly.type
_entity_poly.pdbx_seq_one_letter_code
_entity_poly.pdbx_strand_id
1 'polypeptide(L)'
;MEYIPQGTILGPVLFIIYTSSLQYVLNNDNLKVSFHLYADDTQIYFRLSTNVDANKLKIQSISEAVNKWMKERRLKMNNSKTEIMVIGSSNMIRSSKNEFDQGALFGDSTIMLSEKFRNLGFIFDQTLSLSNQINKAKQKAICGLINISHISSLIDKKHRLQLVHSLVFSHIDFCNSLYYGLPSSDLHPLQMVVNNAARLIVNLPRFSRDRITPICIDLHFLPIRARIEFKILLLIFKAIKHGEPSYLSDLLTPYVPQSNISLRSSGRLYEPIISTLASSERCFEYHAPRLYNILPDDIKSLNSVETFKKNLKTYIFRKAYNMSEKSINPEYSV
;
A
#
# COMPACT_ATOMS: atom_id res chain seq x y z
N MET A 1 -9.21 31.90 -24.50
CA MET A 1 -8.54 30.78 -23.82
C MET A 1 -9.23 29.54 -24.28
N GLU A 2 -8.55 28.70 -25.05
CA GLU A 2 -9.07 27.41 -25.45
C GLU A 2 -8.89 26.47 -24.24
N TYR A 3 -9.99 26.03 -23.66
CA TYR A 3 -10.00 25.05 -22.58
C TYR A 3 -10.11 23.66 -23.19
N ILE A 4 -9.30 22.72 -22.72
CA ILE A 4 -9.51 21.32 -23.03
C ILE A 4 -10.71 20.86 -22.19
N PRO A 5 -11.82 20.40 -22.81
CA PRO A 5 -12.97 19.95 -22.05
C PRO A 5 -12.62 18.79 -21.09
N GLN A 6 -13.15 18.82 -19.88
CA GLN A 6 -13.02 17.69 -18.96
C GLN A 6 -13.63 16.44 -19.55
N GLY A 7 -12.96 15.29 -19.42
CA GLY A 7 -13.42 14.01 -19.95
C GLY A 7 -12.90 13.68 -21.36
N THR A 8 -12.03 14.50 -21.95
CA THR A 8 -11.36 14.13 -23.20
C THR A 8 -10.28 13.06 -22.96
N ILE A 9 -10.06 12.18 -23.92
CA ILE A 9 -9.07 11.10 -23.85
C ILE A 9 -7.64 11.64 -23.67
N LEU A 10 -7.32 12.75 -24.32
CA LEU A 10 -5.99 13.39 -24.27
C LEU A 10 -5.80 14.30 -23.06
N GLY A 11 -6.86 14.73 -22.38
CA GLY A 11 -6.79 15.67 -21.26
C GLY A 11 -5.77 15.27 -20.17
N PRO A 12 -5.81 14.05 -19.65
CA PRO A 12 -4.85 13.61 -18.63
C PRO A 12 -3.39 13.62 -19.12
N VAL A 13 -3.13 13.20 -20.36
CA VAL A 13 -1.79 13.16 -20.94
C VAL A 13 -1.24 14.56 -21.12
N LEU A 14 -2.05 15.48 -21.69
CA LEU A 14 -1.65 16.89 -21.87
C LEU A 14 -1.41 17.58 -20.54
N PHE A 15 -2.21 17.27 -19.50
CA PHE A 15 -2.02 17.81 -18.17
C PHE A 15 -0.67 17.34 -17.57
N ILE A 16 -0.34 16.05 -17.67
CA ILE A 16 0.94 15.51 -17.19
C ILE A 16 2.11 16.18 -17.92
N ILE A 17 2.04 16.33 -19.25
CA ILE A 17 3.09 17.03 -20.03
C ILE A 17 3.21 18.49 -19.58
N TYR A 18 2.09 19.18 -19.39
CA TYR A 18 2.07 20.57 -18.96
C TYR A 18 2.67 20.77 -17.57
N THR A 19 2.40 19.85 -16.64
CA THR A 19 2.88 19.91 -15.25
C THR A 19 4.24 19.25 -15.03
N SER A 20 4.78 18.54 -16.03
CA SER A 20 6.05 17.80 -15.92
C SER A 20 7.23 18.66 -15.47
N SER A 21 7.23 19.96 -15.82
CA SER A 21 8.31 20.88 -15.43
C SER A 21 8.36 21.20 -13.92
N LEU A 22 7.32 20.87 -13.15
CA LEU A 22 7.34 21.01 -11.68
C LEU A 22 8.46 20.18 -11.04
N GLN A 23 8.78 19.01 -11.61
CA GLN A 23 9.88 18.17 -11.14
C GLN A 23 11.23 18.90 -11.12
N TYR A 24 11.50 19.78 -12.08
CA TYR A 24 12.77 20.55 -12.12
C TYR A 24 12.84 21.59 -11.01
N VAL A 25 11.69 22.16 -10.62
CA VAL A 25 11.61 23.09 -9.49
C VAL A 25 11.86 22.37 -8.17
N LEU A 26 11.26 21.19 -8.00
CA LEU A 26 11.38 20.39 -6.78
C LEU A 26 12.74 19.68 -6.65
N ASN A 27 13.36 19.30 -7.77
CA ASN A 27 14.72 18.72 -7.80
C ASN A 27 15.84 19.75 -7.57
N ASN A 28 15.50 21.00 -7.25
CA ASN A 28 16.51 21.99 -6.94
C ASN A 28 17.25 21.63 -5.65
N ASP A 29 18.59 21.58 -5.72
CA ASP A 29 19.48 21.23 -4.60
C ASP A 29 19.26 22.10 -3.35
N ASN A 30 18.79 23.33 -3.52
CA ASN A 30 18.46 24.22 -2.42
C ASN A 30 17.25 23.75 -1.60
N LEU A 31 16.29 23.06 -2.24
CA LEU A 31 15.10 22.57 -1.55
C LEU A 31 15.35 21.27 -0.81
N LYS A 32 16.20 20.37 -1.31
CA LYS A 32 16.52 19.06 -0.71
C LYS A 32 15.28 18.31 -0.22
N VAL A 33 14.31 18.13 -1.12
CA VAL A 33 13.06 17.44 -0.85
C VAL A 33 12.95 16.20 -1.71
N SER A 34 12.17 15.23 -1.27
CA SER A 34 11.68 14.15 -2.11
C SER A 34 10.21 14.41 -2.45
N PHE A 35 9.76 13.95 -3.62
CA PHE A 35 8.39 14.22 -4.06
C PHE A 35 7.84 13.09 -4.91
N HIS A 36 6.51 13.01 -4.98
CA HIS A 36 5.77 12.19 -5.93
C HIS A 36 4.70 13.04 -6.60
N LEU A 37 4.58 12.88 -7.91
CA LEU A 37 3.58 13.53 -8.74
C LEU A 37 2.63 12.46 -9.28
N TYR A 38 1.34 12.63 -9.10
CA TYR A 38 0.31 11.75 -9.66
C TYR A 38 -0.87 12.59 -10.14
N ALA A 39 -0.95 12.79 -11.45
CA ALA A 39 -1.91 13.72 -12.06
C ALA A 39 -1.83 15.11 -11.42
N ASP A 40 -2.90 15.57 -10.78
CA ASP A 40 -2.98 16.84 -10.04
C ASP A 40 -2.50 16.73 -8.58
N ASP A 41 -2.35 15.53 -8.05
CA ASP A 41 -1.88 15.30 -6.69
C ASP A 41 -0.34 15.40 -6.63
N THR A 42 0.16 16.32 -5.80
CA THR A 42 1.59 16.52 -5.55
C THR A 42 1.90 16.24 -4.09
N GLN A 43 2.84 15.35 -3.82
CA GLN A 43 3.33 15.04 -2.49
C GLN A 43 4.78 15.46 -2.37
N ILE A 44 5.10 16.22 -1.34
CA ILE A 44 6.45 16.68 -1.06
C ILE A 44 6.78 16.26 0.36
N TYR A 45 7.93 15.62 0.56
CA TYR A 45 8.36 15.17 1.87
C TYR A 45 9.84 15.42 2.08
N PHE A 46 10.18 15.69 3.34
CA PHE A 46 11.56 15.91 3.78
C PHE A 46 11.74 15.50 5.24
N ARG A 47 12.98 15.25 5.60
CA ARG A 47 13.33 14.91 6.98
C ARG A 47 13.33 16.17 7.84
N LEU A 48 12.59 16.15 8.95
CA LEU A 48 12.60 17.24 9.92
C LEU A 48 13.97 17.30 10.63
N SER A 49 14.47 18.52 10.82
CA SER A 49 15.60 18.81 11.67
C SER A 49 15.13 19.06 13.11
N THR A 50 16.07 19.07 14.06
CA THR A 50 15.80 19.45 15.45
C THR A 50 15.57 20.96 15.61
N ASN A 51 15.92 21.75 14.60
CA ASN A 51 15.70 23.21 14.58
C ASN A 51 14.35 23.53 13.95
N VAL A 52 13.43 24.05 14.76
CA VAL A 52 12.05 24.39 14.37
C VAL A 52 11.99 25.45 13.31
N ASP A 53 12.78 26.52 13.48
CA ASP A 53 12.79 27.65 12.53
C ASP A 53 13.29 27.21 11.16
N ALA A 54 14.28 26.33 11.12
CA ALA A 54 14.76 25.75 9.88
C ALA A 54 13.66 24.92 9.18
N ASN A 55 12.83 24.20 9.92
CA ASN A 55 11.71 23.45 9.35
C ASN A 55 10.63 24.38 8.79
N LYS A 56 10.29 25.45 9.53
CA LYS A 56 9.32 26.47 9.07
C LYS A 56 9.81 27.18 7.80
N LEU A 57 11.06 27.63 7.80
CA LEU A 57 11.69 28.26 6.62
C LEU A 57 11.71 27.32 5.42
N LYS A 58 11.94 26.03 5.65
CA LYS A 58 11.92 25.03 4.58
C LYS A 58 10.53 24.86 3.98
N ILE A 59 9.49 24.78 4.79
CA ILE A 59 8.10 24.73 4.31
C ILE A 59 7.78 25.98 3.50
N GLN A 60 8.19 27.16 3.98
CA GLN A 60 8.00 28.41 3.28
C GLN A 60 8.73 28.44 1.93
N SER A 61 9.99 28.04 1.88
CA SER A 61 10.78 27.98 0.63
C SER A 61 10.15 27.05 -0.41
N ILE A 62 9.63 25.88 0.02
CA ILE A 62 8.90 24.95 -0.83
C ILE A 62 7.64 25.62 -1.38
N SER A 63 6.89 26.27 -0.51
CA SER A 63 5.66 26.97 -0.84
C SER A 63 5.90 28.07 -1.87
N GLU A 64 6.93 28.90 -1.65
CA GLU A 64 7.29 29.99 -2.57
C GLU A 64 7.69 29.45 -3.95
N ALA A 65 8.51 28.40 -4.00
CA ALA A 65 8.93 27.76 -5.25
C ALA A 65 7.74 27.20 -6.03
N VAL A 66 6.86 26.46 -5.36
CA VAL A 66 5.65 25.88 -5.99
C VAL A 66 4.69 26.97 -6.44
N ASN A 67 4.42 27.98 -5.60
CA ASN A 67 3.53 29.08 -5.95
C ASN A 67 4.05 29.92 -7.13
N LYS A 68 5.35 30.19 -7.18
CA LYS A 68 5.98 30.88 -8.30
C LYS A 68 5.76 30.11 -9.60
N TRP A 69 6.06 28.79 -9.59
CA TRP A 69 5.87 27.92 -10.75
C TRP A 69 4.39 27.88 -11.19
N MET A 70 3.45 27.74 -10.23
CA MET A 70 2.01 27.75 -10.50
C MET A 70 1.56 29.07 -11.18
N LYS A 71 2.01 30.21 -10.66
CA LYS A 71 1.70 31.54 -11.25
C LYS A 71 2.22 31.66 -12.69
N GLU A 72 3.47 31.24 -12.94
CA GLU A 72 4.08 31.25 -14.27
C GLU A 72 3.28 30.37 -15.27
N ARG A 73 2.71 29.29 -14.78
CA ARG A 73 1.89 28.36 -15.57
C ARG A 73 0.40 28.66 -15.55
N ARG A 74 -0.02 29.80 -15.00
CA ARG A 74 -1.43 30.20 -14.87
C ARG A 74 -2.29 29.12 -14.17
N LEU A 75 -1.68 28.38 -13.27
CA LEU A 75 -2.35 27.42 -12.39
C LEU A 75 -2.61 28.07 -11.04
N LYS A 76 -3.66 27.60 -10.37
CA LYS A 76 -3.99 28.06 -9.00
C LYS A 76 -3.93 26.86 -8.06
N MET A 77 -3.15 26.99 -7.01
CA MET A 77 -3.11 26.01 -5.95
C MET A 77 -4.39 26.06 -5.11
N ASN A 78 -4.89 24.91 -4.72
CA ASN A 78 -6.04 24.83 -3.84
C ASN A 78 -5.58 24.68 -2.38
N ASN A 79 -5.39 25.81 -1.70
CA ASN A 79 -4.93 25.84 -0.31
C ASN A 79 -5.87 25.09 0.65
N SER A 80 -7.18 25.05 0.36
CA SER A 80 -8.14 24.34 1.21
C SER A 80 -8.02 22.80 1.15
N LYS A 81 -7.32 22.27 0.14
CA LYS A 81 -7.01 20.85 -0.02
C LYS A 81 -5.54 20.51 0.31
N THR A 82 -4.73 21.54 0.57
CA THR A 82 -3.32 21.33 0.95
C THR A 82 -3.25 20.96 2.42
N GLU A 83 -2.58 19.86 2.72
CA GLU A 83 -2.45 19.33 4.08
C GLU A 83 -0.97 19.19 4.43
N ILE A 84 -0.61 19.47 5.68
CA ILE A 84 0.73 19.26 6.22
C ILE A 84 0.62 18.23 7.34
N MET A 85 1.42 17.18 7.30
CA MET A 85 1.44 16.16 8.34
C MET A 85 2.88 15.83 8.75
N VAL A 86 3.09 15.70 10.04
CA VAL A 86 4.33 15.17 10.61
C VAL A 86 4.15 13.69 10.89
N ILE A 87 5.07 12.87 10.38
CA ILE A 87 5.10 11.42 10.59
C ILE A 87 6.29 11.09 11.48
N GLY A 88 6.06 10.31 12.54
CA GLY A 88 7.13 9.91 13.44
C GLY A 88 6.66 9.22 14.71
N SER A 89 7.55 9.19 15.71
CA SER A 89 7.20 8.68 17.05
C SER A 89 6.23 9.61 17.77
N SER A 90 5.48 9.10 18.75
CA SER A 90 4.53 9.90 19.54
C SER A 90 5.17 11.12 20.20
N ASN A 91 6.42 11.01 20.65
CA ASN A 91 7.15 12.13 21.26
C ASN A 91 7.49 13.20 20.20
N MET A 92 7.95 12.80 19.02
CA MET A 92 8.25 13.70 17.91
C MET A 92 6.98 14.43 17.43
N ILE A 93 5.86 13.71 17.30
CA ILE A 93 4.58 14.30 16.91
C ILE A 93 4.10 15.32 17.94
N ARG A 94 4.26 15.02 19.25
CA ARG A 94 3.89 15.94 20.32
C ARG A 94 4.75 17.21 20.28
N SER A 95 6.07 17.08 20.14
CA SER A 95 6.97 18.22 19.98
C SER A 95 6.56 19.07 18.79
N SER A 96 6.37 18.46 17.63
CA SER A 96 5.98 19.16 16.41
C SER A 96 4.61 19.85 16.53
N LYS A 97 3.64 19.29 17.26
CA LYS A 97 2.37 19.98 17.53
C LYS A 97 2.57 21.27 18.29
N ASN A 98 3.45 21.29 19.28
CA ASN A 98 3.77 22.51 20.03
C ASN A 98 4.53 23.54 19.16
N GLU A 99 5.41 23.06 18.29
CA GLU A 99 6.22 23.87 17.39
C GLU A 99 5.38 24.54 16.28
N PHE A 100 4.34 23.88 15.82
CA PHE A 100 3.43 24.34 14.78
C PHE A 100 2.01 24.59 15.31
N ASP A 101 1.88 25.03 16.56
CA ASP A 101 0.58 25.33 17.20
C ASP A 101 -0.25 26.35 16.42
N GLN A 102 0.42 27.32 15.81
CA GLN A 102 -0.17 28.33 14.92
C GLN A 102 -0.20 27.90 13.44
N GLY A 103 0.17 26.64 13.14
CA GLY A 103 0.28 26.14 11.77
C GLY A 103 1.58 26.53 11.08
N ALA A 104 1.69 26.21 9.80
CA ALA A 104 2.80 26.58 8.93
C ALA A 104 2.31 27.47 7.79
N LEU A 105 3.08 28.50 7.47
CA LEU A 105 2.78 29.40 6.37
C LEU A 105 3.04 28.68 5.04
N PHE A 106 2.02 28.59 4.19
CA PHE A 106 2.11 28.03 2.85
C PHE A 106 1.43 28.97 1.84
N GLY A 107 2.21 29.70 1.07
CA GLY A 107 1.73 30.84 0.28
C GLY A 107 1.18 31.93 1.19
N ASP A 108 -0.03 32.37 0.85
CA ASP A 108 -0.75 33.41 1.61
C ASP A 108 -1.68 32.81 2.70
N SER A 109 -1.56 31.51 2.98
CA SER A 109 -2.45 30.79 3.90
C SER A 109 -1.66 30.09 4.99
N THR A 110 -2.20 30.09 6.20
CA THR A 110 -1.70 29.25 7.30
C THR A 110 -2.39 27.90 7.26
N ILE A 111 -1.62 26.81 7.19
CA ILE A 111 -2.11 25.44 7.17
C ILE A 111 -1.79 24.79 8.51
N MET A 112 -2.82 24.28 9.17
CA MET A 112 -2.67 23.53 10.42
C MET A 112 -2.19 22.12 10.14
N LEU A 113 -1.47 21.51 11.12
CA LEU A 113 -1.04 20.11 11.01
C LEU A 113 -2.24 19.17 11.03
N SER A 114 -2.32 18.32 10.02
CA SER A 114 -3.32 17.25 9.94
C SER A 114 -2.86 16.01 10.70
N GLU A 115 -3.76 15.37 11.45
CA GLU A 115 -3.49 14.09 12.12
C GLU A 115 -3.56 12.89 11.18
N LYS A 116 -4.27 13.07 10.08
CA LYS A 116 -4.45 12.07 9.02
C LYS A 116 -4.59 12.77 7.68
N PHE A 117 -4.11 12.15 6.63
CA PHE A 117 -4.35 12.61 5.26
C PHE A 117 -4.76 11.46 4.36
N ARG A 118 -5.41 11.81 3.26
CA ARG A 118 -5.83 10.84 2.26
C ARG A 118 -4.98 10.96 1.01
N ASN A 119 -4.26 9.90 0.67
CA ASN A 119 -3.47 9.80 -0.55
C ASN A 119 -4.04 8.73 -1.48
N LEU A 120 -4.40 9.09 -2.70
CA LEU A 120 -4.95 8.17 -3.71
C LEU A 120 -6.01 7.21 -3.15
N GLY A 121 -6.83 7.69 -2.24
CA GLY A 121 -7.90 6.91 -1.59
C GLY A 121 -7.51 6.18 -0.32
N PHE A 122 -6.21 6.04 -0.01
CA PHE A 122 -5.69 5.42 1.21
C PHE A 122 -5.52 6.47 2.32
N ILE A 123 -5.81 6.12 3.57
CA ILE A 123 -5.68 7.03 4.73
C ILE A 123 -4.42 6.68 5.51
N PHE A 124 -3.55 7.67 5.65
CA PHE A 124 -2.38 7.61 6.51
C PHE A 124 -2.62 8.40 7.79
N ASP A 125 -2.00 7.97 8.88
CA ASP A 125 -1.94 8.66 10.17
C ASP A 125 -0.49 8.96 10.55
N GLN A 126 -0.29 9.90 11.49
CA GLN A 126 1.02 10.40 11.91
C GLN A 126 1.97 9.31 12.42
N THR A 127 1.45 8.25 13.03
CA THR A 127 2.23 7.12 13.57
C THR A 127 2.35 5.96 12.59
N LEU A 128 1.71 6.07 11.41
CA LEU A 128 1.57 4.98 10.44
C LEU A 128 0.96 3.71 11.05
N SER A 129 0.09 3.86 12.05
CA SER A 129 -0.66 2.73 12.62
C SER A 129 -1.65 2.13 11.65
N LEU A 130 -2.10 2.94 10.68
CA LEU A 130 -3.09 2.61 9.65
C LEU A 130 -4.46 2.19 10.19
N SER A 131 -4.72 2.44 11.48
CA SER A 131 -5.97 2.07 12.16
C SER A 131 -7.20 2.68 11.46
N ASN A 132 -7.08 3.95 11.03
CA ASN A 132 -8.15 4.64 10.31
C ASN A 132 -8.47 3.97 8.96
N GLN A 133 -7.43 3.54 8.24
CA GLN A 133 -7.59 2.84 6.97
C GLN A 133 -8.19 1.44 7.16
N ILE A 134 -7.72 0.69 8.14
CA ILE A 134 -8.25 -0.64 8.48
C ILE A 134 -9.75 -0.53 8.85
N ASN A 135 -10.11 0.44 9.67
CA ASN A 135 -11.50 0.68 10.05
C ASN A 135 -12.37 1.04 8.84
N LYS A 136 -11.88 1.88 7.94
CA LYS A 136 -12.57 2.23 6.69
C LYS A 136 -12.77 1.01 5.78
N ALA A 137 -11.71 0.22 5.58
CA ALA A 137 -11.78 -1.00 4.77
C ALA A 137 -12.79 -2.01 5.37
N LYS A 138 -12.72 -2.22 6.71
CA LYS A 138 -13.67 -3.04 7.46
C LYS A 138 -15.11 -2.56 7.27
N GLN A 139 -15.38 -1.27 7.48
CA GLN A 139 -16.74 -0.71 7.34
C GLN A 139 -17.31 -0.94 5.94
N LYS A 140 -16.55 -0.62 4.89
CA LYS A 140 -16.97 -0.84 3.51
C LYS A 140 -17.22 -2.32 3.20
N ALA A 141 -16.33 -3.20 3.66
CA ALA A 141 -16.47 -4.62 3.47
C ALA A 141 -17.68 -5.19 4.23
N ILE A 142 -17.98 -4.70 5.43
CA ILE A 142 -19.20 -5.08 6.19
C ILE A 142 -20.46 -4.61 5.46
N CYS A 143 -20.49 -3.38 4.94
CA CYS A 143 -21.60 -2.91 4.11
C CYS A 143 -21.83 -3.82 2.90
N GLY A 144 -20.75 -4.25 2.23
CA GLY A 144 -20.83 -5.23 1.15
C GLY A 144 -21.46 -6.56 1.61
N LEU A 145 -21.03 -7.09 2.76
CA LEU A 145 -21.61 -8.32 3.33
C LEU A 145 -23.09 -8.19 3.65
N ILE A 146 -23.51 -7.05 4.23
CA ILE A 146 -24.91 -6.78 4.53
C ILE A 146 -25.75 -6.77 3.26
N ASN A 147 -25.29 -6.04 2.21
CA ASN A 147 -26.00 -5.98 0.94
C ASN A 147 -26.15 -7.37 0.29
N ILE A 148 -25.09 -8.18 0.34
CA ILE A 148 -25.15 -9.55 -0.19
C ILE A 148 -26.09 -10.42 0.66
N SER A 149 -26.12 -10.24 1.98
CA SER A 149 -26.96 -11.05 2.87
C SER A 149 -28.45 -10.88 2.58
N HIS A 150 -28.90 -9.69 2.15
CA HIS A 150 -30.31 -9.43 1.81
C HIS A 150 -30.78 -10.25 0.60
N ILE A 151 -29.88 -10.60 -0.31
CA ILE A 151 -30.21 -11.35 -1.52
C ILE A 151 -29.66 -12.78 -1.51
N SER A 152 -28.99 -13.18 -0.42
CA SER A 152 -28.25 -14.47 -0.36
C SER A 152 -29.12 -15.70 -0.55
N SER A 153 -30.40 -15.65 -0.14
CA SER A 153 -31.38 -16.72 -0.36
C SER A 153 -31.84 -16.85 -1.81
N LEU A 154 -31.70 -15.80 -2.61
CA LEU A 154 -32.15 -15.75 -3.99
C LEU A 154 -31.08 -16.13 -5.01
N ILE A 155 -29.82 -16.23 -4.57
CA ILE A 155 -28.67 -16.50 -5.44
C ILE A 155 -27.90 -17.75 -4.98
N ASP A 156 -27.27 -18.45 -5.91
CA ASP A 156 -26.49 -19.65 -5.63
C ASP A 156 -25.09 -19.33 -5.00
N LYS A 157 -24.38 -20.38 -4.59
CA LYS A 157 -23.06 -20.29 -3.98
C LYS A 157 -22.04 -19.56 -4.89
N LYS A 158 -22.10 -19.81 -6.21
CA LYS A 158 -21.17 -19.24 -7.19
C LYS A 158 -21.33 -17.73 -7.30
N HIS A 159 -22.57 -17.27 -7.40
CA HIS A 159 -22.86 -15.83 -7.47
C HIS A 159 -22.54 -15.11 -6.15
N ARG A 160 -22.83 -15.74 -4.99
CA ARG A 160 -22.40 -15.19 -3.69
C ARG A 160 -20.88 -15.02 -3.63
N LEU A 161 -20.12 -16.03 -4.10
CA LEU A 161 -18.66 -15.95 -4.16
C LEU A 161 -18.17 -14.78 -5.03
N GLN A 162 -18.75 -14.60 -6.22
CA GLN A 162 -18.41 -13.47 -7.10
C GLN A 162 -18.71 -12.11 -6.48
N LEU A 163 -19.87 -11.96 -5.84
CA LEU A 163 -20.23 -10.73 -5.15
C LEU A 163 -19.30 -10.45 -3.95
N VAL A 164 -18.93 -11.46 -3.19
CA VAL A 164 -17.96 -11.30 -2.10
C VAL A 164 -16.61 -10.83 -2.63
N HIS A 165 -16.12 -11.37 -3.73
CA HIS A 165 -14.87 -10.91 -4.33
C HIS A 165 -14.94 -9.44 -4.77
N SER A 166 -16.04 -9.03 -5.40
CA SER A 166 -16.18 -7.67 -5.93
C SER A 166 -16.52 -6.62 -4.88
N LEU A 167 -17.40 -6.92 -3.92
CA LEU A 167 -17.93 -5.94 -2.98
C LEU A 167 -17.28 -5.98 -1.58
N VAL A 168 -16.56 -7.06 -1.26
CA VAL A 168 -15.95 -7.23 0.07
C VAL A 168 -14.43 -7.28 -0.06
N PHE A 169 -13.88 -8.23 -0.82
CA PHE A 169 -12.43 -8.41 -0.89
C PHE A 169 -11.73 -7.28 -1.65
N SER A 170 -12.39 -6.62 -2.60
CA SER A 170 -11.85 -5.42 -3.24
C SER A 170 -11.46 -4.33 -2.24
N HIS A 171 -12.20 -4.19 -1.14
CA HIS A 171 -11.89 -3.22 -0.08
C HIS A 171 -10.79 -3.70 0.87
N ILE A 172 -10.72 -5.01 1.15
CA ILE A 172 -9.70 -5.60 2.00
C ILE A 172 -8.34 -5.65 1.29
N ASP A 173 -8.35 -5.95 -0.02
CA ASP A 173 -7.14 -6.12 -0.82
C ASP A 173 -6.61 -4.79 -1.38
N PHE A 174 -7.33 -3.67 -1.20
CA PHE A 174 -6.89 -2.35 -1.63
C PHE A 174 -5.67 -1.90 -0.82
N CYS A 175 -4.52 -1.80 -1.49
CA CYS A 175 -3.22 -1.42 -0.90
C CYS A 175 -2.84 -2.24 0.35
N ASN A 176 -3.28 -3.50 0.44
CA ASN A 176 -3.06 -4.33 1.64
C ASN A 176 -1.59 -4.65 1.91
N SER A 177 -0.70 -4.51 0.92
CA SER A 177 0.74 -4.63 1.12
C SER A 177 1.29 -3.65 2.18
N LEU A 178 0.64 -2.49 2.35
CA LEU A 178 1.02 -1.50 3.37
C LEU A 178 0.72 -1.97 4.81
N TYR A 179 -0.09 -3.02 4.99
CA TYR A 179 -0.38 -3.60 6.31
C TYR A 179 0.68 -4.58 6.78
N TYR A 180 1.72 -4.84 5.99
CA TYR A 180 2.79 -5.74 6.41
C TYR A 180 3.48 -5.23 7.69
N GLY A 181 3.83 -6.16 8.58
CA GLY A 181 4.46 -5.83 9.86
C GLY A 181 3.52 -5.24 10.92
N LEU A 182 2.22 -5.05 10.62
CA LEU A 182 1.26 -4.68 11.64
C LEU A 182 1.00 -5.84 12.61
N PRO A 183 0.72 -5.54 13.90
CA PRO A 183 0.34 -6.53 14.90
C PRO A 183 -0.88 -7.35 14.45
N SER A 184 -0.97 -8.59 14.93
CA SER A 184 -2.12 -9.45 14.65
C SER A 184 -3.44 -8.87 15.17
N SER A 185 -3.40 -8.15 16.30
CA SER A 185 -4.55 -7.45 16.88
C SER A 185 -5.16 -6.47 15.88
N ASP A 186 -4.35 -5.73 15.16
CA ASP A 186 -4.78 -4.68 14.24
C ASP A 186 -5.38 -5.29 12.95
N LEU A 187 -4.85 -6.43 12.50
CA LEU A 187 -5.35 -7.15 11.34
C LEU A 187 -6.57 -8.04 11.64
N HIS A 188 -6.78 -8.40 12.93
CA HIS A 188 -7.88 -9.26 13.34
C HIS A 188 -9.27 -8.80 12.88
N PRO A 189 -9.61 -7.49 12.90
CA PRO A 189 -10.90 -7.03 12.39
C PRO A 189 -11.14 -7.36 10.92
N LEU A 190 -10.11 -7.32 10.08
CA LEU A 190 -10.20 -7.70 8.66
C LEU A 190 -10.31 -9.22 8.50
N GLN A 191 -9.61 -10.01 9.34
CA GLN A 191 -9.76 -11.47 9.34
C GLN A 191 -11.19 -11.88 9.71
N MET A 192 -11.83 -11.19 10.65
CA MET A 192 -13.24 -11.45 10.99
C MET A 192 -14.19 -11.20 9.83
N VAL A 193 -13.90 -10.18 9.00
CA VAL A 193 -14.68 -9.94 7.77
C VAL A 193 -14.50 -11.09 6.77
N VAL A 194 -13.28 -11.60 6.58
CA VAL A 194 -13.01 -12.78 5.72
C VAL A 194 -13.78 -14.00 6.22
N ASN A 195 -13.79 -14.23 7.53
CA ASN A 195 -14.50 -15.33 8.14
C ASN A 195 -16.03 -15.21 7.95
N ASN A 196 -16.58 -14.01 8.13
CA ASN A 196 -18.00 -13.76 7.91
C ASN A 196 -18.40 -13.89 6.44
N ALA A 197 -17.52 -13.50 5.52
CA ALA A 197 -17.73 -13.70 4.09
C ALA A 197 -17.81 -15.21 3.74
N ALA A 198 -16.92 -16.02 4.31
CA ALA A 198 -16.95 -17.46 4.12
C ALA A 198 -18.26 -18.09 4.63
N ARG A 199 -18.74 -17.68 5.82
CA ARG A 199 -20.02 -18.13 6.37
C ARG A 199 -21.20 -17.76 5.49
N LEU A 200 -21.23 -16.52 4.99
CA LEU A 200 -22.27 -16.01 4.10
C LEU A 200 -22.37 -16.85 2.81
N ILE A 201 -21.24 -17.20 2.21
CA ILE A 201 -21.21 -17.97 0.94
C ILE A 201 -21.84 -19.35 1.11
N VAL A 202 -21.60 -20.00 2.26
CA VAL A 202 -22.13 -21.33 2.54
C VAL A 202 -23.47 -21.31 3.31
N ASN A 203 -24.09 -20.13 3.45
CA ASN A 203 -25.36 -19.91 4.17
C ASN A 203 -25.34 -20.38 5.64
N LEU A 204 -24.21 -20.29 6.30
CA LEU A 204 -24.14 -20.55 7.73
C LEU A 204 -24.57 -19.35 8.55
N PRO A 205 -25.28 -19.54 9.66
CA PRO A 205 -25.59 -18.46 10.58
C PRO A 205 -24.34 -17.76 11.07
N ARG A 206 -24.42 -16.43 11.23
CA ARG A 206 -23.28 -15.59 11.65
C ARG A 206 -22.63 -16.08 12.96
N PHE A 207 -23.41 -16.63 13.86
CA PHE A 207 -22.99 -17.12 15.18
C PHE A 207 -22.90 -18.65 15.25
N SER A 208 -22.83 -19.35 14.09
CA SER A 208 -22.59 -20.79 14.07
C SER A 208 -21.29 -21.09 14.81
N ARG A 209 -21.28 -22.20 15.57
CA ARG A 209 -20.11 -22.74 16.27
C ARG A 209 -19.19 -23.55 15.36
N ASP A 210 -19.53 -23.67 14.09
CA ASP A 210 -18.72 -24.41 13.12
C ASP A 210 -17.35 -23.78 12.94
N ARG A 211 -16.34 -24.65 12.87
CA ARG A 211 -14.97 -24.21 12.61
C ARG A 211 -14.88 -23.58 11.23
N ILE A 212 -14.37 -22.34 11.19
CA ILE A 212 -14.30 -21.56 9.95
C ILE A 212 -13.18 -22.05 9.00
N THR A 213 -12.10 -22.61 9.54
CA THR A 213 -10.92 -23.01 8.77
C THR A 213 -11.24 -23.99 7.64
N PRO A 214 -12.00 -25.08 7.83
CA PRO A 214 -12.38 -25.99 6.74
C PRO A 214 -13.14 -25.27 5.62
N ILE A 215 -14.05 -24.37 5.99
CA ILE A 215 -14.86 -23.60 5.03
C ILE A 215 -13.96 -22.67 4.20
N CYS A 216 -12.99 -22.00 4.84
CA CYS A 216 -12.03 -21.16 4.12
C CYS A 216 -11.14 -21.99 3.19
N ILE A 217 -10.78 -23.21 3.57
CA ILE A 217 -10.03 -24.15 2.73
C ILE A 217 -10.85 -24.52 1.50
N ASP A 218 -12.11 -24.92 1.68
CA ASP A 218 -13.03 -25.26 0.59
C ASP A 218 -13.25 -24.11 -0.40
N LEU A 219 -13.35 -22.88 0.12
CA LEU A 219 -13.51 -21.69 -0.69
C LEU A 219 -12.19 -21.13 -1.25
N HIS A 220 -11.06 -21.76 -0.98
CA HIS A 220 -9.72 -21.28 -1.34
C HIS A 220 -9.43 -19.85 -0.88
N PHE A 221 -9.90 -19.49 0.30
CA PHE A 221 -9.70 -18.18 0.89
C PHE A 221 -8.37 -18.11 1.62
N LEU A 222 -7.54 -17.16 1.23
CA LEU A 222 -6.32 -16.83 1.98
C LEU A 222 -6.66 -16.02 3.24
N PRO A 223 -6.06 -16.36 4.40
CA PRO A 223 -6.08 -15.50 5.57
C PRO A 223 -5.46 -14.13 5.27
N ILE A 224 -5.81 -13.12 6.08
CA ILE A 224 -5.40 -11.73 5.82
C ILE A 224 -3.87 -11.57 5.68
N ARG A 225 -3.09 -12.22 6.54
CA ARG A 225 -1.62 -12.18 6.46
C ARG A 225 -1.10 -12.78 5.16
N ALA A 226 -1.65 -13.90 4.76
CA ALA A 226 -1.30 -14.56 3.50
C ALA A 226 -1.65 -13.73 2.26
N ARG A 227 -2.75 -12.96 2.30
CA ARG A 227 -3.12 -11.99 1.26
C ARG A 227 -2.11 -10.86 1.14
N ILE A 228 -1.62 -10.36 2.28
CA ILE A 228 -0.60 -9.30 2.34
C ILE A 228 0.72 -9.83 1.75
N GLU A 229 1.20 -10.99 2.23
CA GLU A 229 2.42 -11.63 1.70
C GLU A 229 2.33 -11.89 0.19
N PHE A 230 1.19 -12.40 -0.28
CA PHE A 230 0.93 -12.63 -1.70
C PHE A 230 1.08 -11.36 -2.54
N LYS A 231 0.52 -10.24 -2.08
CA LYS A 231 0.59 -8.96 -2.81
C LYS A 231 2.02 -8.43 -2.87
N ILE A 232 2.75 -8.49 -1.76
CA ILE A 232 4.14 -8.05 -1.69
C ILE A 232 5.03 -8.89 -2.62
N LEU A 233 4.93 -10.21 -2.54
CA LEU A 233 5.72 -11.11 -3.37
C LEU A 233 5.43 -10.93 -4.87
N LEU A 234 4.18 -10.62 -5.22
CA LEU A 234 3.83 -10.27 -6.60
C LEU A 234 4.47 -8.95 -7.06
N LEU A 235 4.54 -7.94 -6.18
CA LEU A 235 5.23 -6.68 -6.47
C LEU A 235 6.74 -6.89 -6.64
N ILE A 236 7.36 -7.68 -5.75
CA ILE A 236 8.78 -8.02 -5.84
C ILE A 236 9.09 -8.74 -7.14
N PHE A 237 8.28 -9.74 -7.51
CA PHE A 237 8.47 -10.47 -8.76
C PHE A 237 8.44 -9.54 -9.98
N LYS A 238 7.46 -8.62 -10.04
CA LYS A 238 7.38 -7.64 -11.13
C LYS A 238 8.59 -6.72 -11.15
N ALA A 239 9.02 -6.22 -9.99
CA ALA A 239 10.18 -5.35 -9.87
C ALA A 239 11.47 -6.05 -10.34
N ILE A 240 11.69 -7.32 -9.98
CA ILE A 240 12.89 -8.07 -10.37
C ILE A 240 12.85 -8.49 -11.84
N LYS A 241 11.71 -9.01 -12.33
CA LYS A 241 11.64 -9.61 -13.68
C LYS A 241 11.37 -8.60 -14.79
N HIS A 242 10.64 -7.53 -14.48
CA HIS A 242 10.24 -6.54 -15.47
C HIS A 242 10.80 -5.14 -15.20
N GLY A 243 11.50 -4.92 -14.06
CA GLY A 243 11.98 -3.59 -13.67
C GLY A 243 10.85 -2.61 -13.34
N GLU A 244 9.63 -3.08 -13.12
CA GLU A 244 8.45 -2.25 -12.94
C GLU A 244 7.74 -2.50 -11.60
N PRO A 245 7.39 -1.41 -10.90
CA PRO A 245 7.80 -0.03 -11.16
C PRO A 245 9.26 0.20 -10.77
N SER A 246 9.96 1.08 -11.49
CA SER A 246 11.40 1.33 -11.31
C SER A 246 11.77 1.69 -9.87
N TYR A 247 10.99 2.55 -9.21
CA TYR A 247 11.23 2.96 -7.82
C TYR A 247 11.18 1.80 -6.80
N LEU A 248 10.49 0.69 -7.09
CA LEU A 248 10.56 -0.52 -6.27
C LEU A 248 11.73 -1.40 -6.67
N SER A 249 12.05 -1.47 -7.96
CA SER A 249 13.22 -2.20 -8.46
C SER A 249 14.52 -1.64 -7.87
N ASP A 250 14.65 -0.32 -7.79
CA ASP A 250 15.81 0.39 -7.25
C ASP A 250 16.08 0.10 -5.76
N LEU A 251 15.03 -0.31 -5.02
CA LEU A 251 15.14 -0.71 -3.61
C LEU A 251 15.61 -2.16 -3.42
N LEU A 252 15.64 -2.97 -4.50
CA LEU A 252 15.96 -4.39 -4.44
C LEU A 252 17.34 -4.64 -5.00
N THR A 253 18.31 -4.93 -4.13
CA THR A 253 19.68 -5.21 -4.53
C THR A 253 19.90 -6.72 -4.62
N PRO A 254 20.39 -7.25 -5.78
CA PRO A 254 20.80 -8.64 -5.89
C PRO A 254 21.95 -8.95 -4.92
N TYR A 255 21.89 -10.11 -4.28
CA TYR A 255 22.99 -10.57 -3.44
C TYR A 255 24.16 -11.03 -4.31
N VAL A 256 25.33 -10.41 -4.14
CA VAL A 256 26.58 -10.81 -4.79
C VAL A 256 27.47 -11.52 -3.75
N PRO A 257 27.77 -12.81 -3.93
CA PRO A 257 28.69 -13.52 -3.03
C PRO A 257 30.10 -12.91 -3.08
N GLN A 258 30.75 -12.79 -1.93
CA GLN A 258 32.14 -12.31 -1.85
C GLN A 258 33.16 -13.32 -2.38
N SER A 259 32.78 -14.58 -2.59
CA SER A 259 33.65 -15.64 -3.14
C SER A 259 33.22 -16.01 -4.56
N ASN A 260 34.20 -16.29 -5.44
CA ASN A 260 33.97 -16.73 -6.82
C ASN A 260 33.33 -18.13 -6.95
N ILE A 261 32.89 -18.72 -5.86
CA ILE A 261 32.24 -20.02 -5.85
C ILE A 261 30.73 -19.79 -6.13
N SER A 262 30.22 -20.40 -7.19
CA SER A 262 28.80 -20.45 -7.51
C SER A 262 28.07 -21.21 -6.39
N LEU A 263 27.64 -20.49 -5.35
CA LEU A 263 26.88 -21.04 -4.23
C LEU A 263 25.41 -21.15 -4.64
N ARG A 264 24.64 -22.02 -3.95
CA ARG A 264 23.16 -22.13 -4.03
C ARG A 264 22.42 -20.81 -3.73
N SER A 265 23.15 -19.72 -3.51
CA SER A 265 22.64 -18.37 -3.24
C SER A 265 22.42 -17.52 -4.49
N SER A 266 22.65 -18.05 -5.69
CA SER A 266 22.32 -17.34 -6.94
C SER A 266 20.81 -17.08 -7.01
N GLY A 267 20.43 -15.80 -7.21
CA GLY A 267 19.03 -15.39 -7.26
C GLY A 267 18.43 -14.94 -5.92
N ARG A 268 19.24 -14.79 -4.86
CA ARG A 268 18.83 -14.13 -3.62
C ARG A 268 18.94 -12.62 -3.73
N LEU A 269 18.14 -11.94 -2.91
CA LEU A 269 18.25 -10.49 -2.67
C LEU A 269 19.09 -10.24 -1.42
N TYR A 270 19.81 -9.13 -1.43
CA TYR A 270 20.52 -8.64 -0.25
C TYR A 270 19.52 -8.22 0.82
N GLU A 271 19.72 -8.70 2.04
CA GLU A 271 18.90 -8.33 3.21
C GLU A 271 19.64 -7.25 4.01
N PRO A 272 19.17 -5.99 3.97
CA PRO A 272 19.79 -4.91 4.73
C PRO A 272 19.71 -5.19 6.24
N ILE A 273 20.76 -4.78 6.97
CA ILE A 273 20.77 -4.85 8.44
C ILE A 273 19.87 -3.75 8.98
N ILE A 274 18.89 -4.10 9.81
CA ILE A 274 17.96 -3.15 10.39
C ILE A 274 18.66 -2.38 11.51
N SER A 275 18.69 -1.05 11.40
CA SER A 275 18.94 -0.19 12.54
C SER A 275 17.70 -0.13 13.45
N THR A 276 17.88 -0.21 14.71
CA THR A 276 17.04 -0.29 15.91
C THR A 276 15.60 0.26 15.96
N LEU A 277 15.01 0.80 14.90
CA LEU A 277 13.64 1.33 14.90
C LEU A 277 12.65 0.27 14.39
N ALA A 278 11.70 -0.13 15.21
CA ALA A 278 10.62 -1.06 14.85
C ALA A 278 9.81 -0.65 13.59
N SER A 279 9.81 0.64 13.23
CA SER A 279 9.21 1.14 11.99
C SER A 279 10.00 0.76 10.74
N SER A 280 11.32 0.53 10.86
CA SER A 280 12.17 0.15 9.71
C SER A 280 11.81 -1.25 9.22
N GLU A 281 11.40 -2.16 10.09
CA GLU A 281 10.99 -3.53 9.70
C GLU A 281 9.80 -3.54 8.74
N ARG A 282 9.01 -2.46 8.70
CA ARG A 282 7.85 -2.31 7.83
C ARG A 282 8.17 -1.71 6.46
N CYS A 283 9.38 -1.19 6.27
CA CYS A 283 9.81 -0.65 4.97
C CYS A 283 10.00 -1.78 3.96
N PHE A 284 9.56 -1.53 2.72
CA PHE A 284 9.65 -2.49 1.62
C PHE A 284 11.09 -2.99 1.39
N GLU A 285 12.07 -2.11 1.48
CA GLU A 285 13.50 -2.42 1.33
C GLU A 285 13.98 -3.52 2.28
N TYR A 286 13.41 -3.63 3.48
CA TYR A 286 13.84 -4.60 4.50
C TYR A 286 13.04 -5.90 4.45
N HIS A 287 11.72 -5.82 4.33
CA HIS A 287 10.91 -7.04 4.41
C HIS A 287 10.79 -7.78 3.08
N ALA A 288 10.88 -7.07 1.95
CA ALA A 288 10.74 -7.67 0.65
C ALA A 288 11.82 -8.73 0.34
N PRO A 289 13.14 -8.44 0.54
CA PRO A 289 14.18 -9.45 0.36
C PRO A 289 13.97 -10.68 1.23
N ARG A 290 13.61 -10.52 2.50
CA ARG A 290 13.36 -11.63 3.42
C ARG A 290 12.24 -12.53 2.93
N LEU A 291 11.10 -11.95 2.52
CA LEU A 291 9.98 -12.72 1.98
C LEU A 291 10.36 -13.45 0.68
N TYR A 292 11.08 -12.78 -0.21
CA TYR A 292 11.49 -13.38 -1.48
C TYR A 292 12.50 -14.51 -1.31
N ASN A 293 13.47 -14.33 -0.42
CA ASN A 293 14.52 -15.32 -0.20
C ASN A 293 14.02 -16.66 0.35
N ILE A 294 12.88 -16.64 1.07
CA ILE A 294 12.22 -17.85 1.63
C ILE A 294 11.45 -18.64 0.55
N LEU A 295 11.15 -18.01 -0.61
CA LEU A 295 10.44 -18.72 -1.68
C LEU A 295 11.25 -19.89 -2.22
N PRO A 296 10.59 -21.01 -2.58
CA PRO A 296 11.20 -22.11 -3.32
C PRO A 296 11.79 -21.66 -4.66
N ASP A 297 12.88 -22.29 -5.07
CA ASP A 297 13.62 -21.87 -6.27
C ASP A 297 12.84 -22.15 -7.58
N ASP A 298 11.97 -23.16 -7.58
CA ASP A 298 11.03 -23.43 -8.67
C ASP A 298 10.05 -22.26 -8.92
N ILE A 299 9.60 -21.62 -7.86
CA ILE A 299 8.73 -20.43 -7.96
C ILE A 299 9.52 -19.20 -8.41
N LYS A 300 10.75 -18.99 -7.89
CA LYS A 300 11.63 -17.86 -8.28
C LYS A 300 12.05 -17.91 -9.75
N SER A 301 12.20 -19.12 -10.30
CA SER A 301 12.66 -19.34 -11.68
C SER A 301 11.62 -19.00 -12.74
N LEU A 302 10.35 -18.83 -12.35
CA LEU A 302 9.26 -18.50 -13.27
C LEU A 302 9.48 -17.12 -13.92
N ASN A 303 9.05 -16.99 -15.18
CA ASN A 303 9.21 -15.74 -15.96
C ASN A 303 7.87 -15.05 -16.23
N SER A 304 6.76 -15.79 -16.30
CA SER A 304 5.44 -15.21 -16.55
C SER A 304 4.78 -14.77 -15.23
N VAL A 305 4.24 -13.56 -15.22
CA VAL A 305 3.48 -13.02 -14.07
C VAL A 305 2.27 -13.90 -13.72
N GLU A 306 1.57 -14.41 -14.72
CA GLU A 306 0.38 -15.23 -14.52
C GLU A 306 0.73 -16.58 -13.91
N THR A 307 1.77 -17.23 -14.45
CA THR A 307 2.26 -18.51 -13.92
C THR A 307 2.80 -18.34 -12.51
N PHE A 308 3.58 -17.26 -12.27
CA PHE A 308 4.06 -16.93 -10.93
C PHE A 308 2.90 -16.71 -9.95
N LYS A 309 1.91 -15.90 -10.32
CA LYS A 309 0.73 -15.61 -9.51
C LYS A 309 -0.03 -16.87 -9.11
N LYS A 310 -0.21 -17.81 -10.05
CA LYS A 310 -0.90 -19.10 -9.80
C LYS A 310 -0.11 -19.96 -8.82
N ASN A 311 1.19 -20.19 -9.09
CA ASN A 311 2.05 -21.03 -8.23
C ASN A 311 2.25 -20.41 -6.85
N LEU A 312 2.47 -19.11 -6.78
CA LEU A 312 2.59 -18.37 -5.52
C LEU A 312 1.33 -18.49 -4.67
N LYS A 313 0.14 -18.34 -5.28
CA LYS A 313 -1.13 -18.48 -4.55
C LYS A 313 -1.25 -19.89 -3.94
N THR A 314 -0.92 -20.92 -4.70
CA THR A 314 -0.93 -22.32 -4.23
C THR A 314 0.07 -22.53 -3.08
N TYR A 315 1.30 -22.03 -3.24
CA TYR A 315 2.33 -22.14 -2.21
C TYR A 315 1.92 -21.45 -0.90
N ILE A 316 1.47 -20.21 -0.97
CA ILE A 316 1.04 -19.44 0.20
C ILE A 316 -0.19 -20.09 0.86
N PHE A 317 -1.12 -20.60 0.08
CA PHE A 317 -2.30 -21.30 0.59
C PHE A 317 -1.89 -22.54 1.39
N ARG A 318 -1.03 -23.40 0.84
CA ARG A 318 -0.50 -24.57 1.55
C ARG A 318 0.22 -24.19 2.84
N LYS A 319 1.08 -23.18 2.78
CA LYS A 319 1.81 -22.63 3.94
C LYS A 319 0.84 -22.13 5.02
N ALA A 320 -0.18 -21.38 4.63
CA ALA A 320 -1.13 -20.75 5.56
C ALA A 320 -2.00 -21.76 6.32
N TYR A 321 -2.28 -22.93 5.72
CA TYR A 321 -3.11 -23.98 6.31
C TYR A 321 -2.32 -25.21 6.72
N ASN A 322 -1.00 -25.17 6.71
CA ASN A 322 -0.10 -26.31 7.06
C ASN A 322 -0.44 -27.61 6.28
N MET A 323 -0.75 -27.47 4.97
CA MET A 323 -1.14 -28.60 4.13
C MET A 323 0.10 -29.24 3.48
N SER A 324 0.21 -30.59 3.56
CA SER A 324 1.24 -31.34 2.83
C SER A 324 0.97 -31.34 1.32
N GLU A 325 2.01 -31.61 0.51
CA GLU A 325 1.93 -31.58 -0.97
C GLU A 325 0.83 -32.48 -1.57
N LYS A 326 0.38 -33.52 -0.84
CA LYS A 326 -0.58 -34.51 -1.33
C LYS A 326 -2.07 -34.17 -1.14
N SER A 327 -2.40 -33.01 -0.57
CA SER A 327 -3.76 -32.75 -0.06
C SER A 327 -4.64 -31.79 -0.88
N ILE A 328 -4.30 -31.48 -2.13
CA ILE A 328 -5.15 -30.64 -2.98
C ILE A 328 -5.71 -31.45 -4.14
N ASN A 329 -7.04 -31.51 -4.23
CA ASN A 329 -7.78 -32.05 -5.37
C ASN A 329 -7.50 -31.20 -6.61
N PRO A 330 -7.08 -31.77 -7.76
CA PRO A 330 -6.71 -30.98 -8.95
C PRO A 330 -7.87 -30.26 -9.64
N GLU A 331 -9.12 -30.53 -9.28
CA GLU A 331 -10.31 -29.95 -9.92
C GLU A 331 -10.52 -28.44 -9.71
N TYR A 332 -9.75 -27.78 -8.84
CA TYR A 332 -9.92 -26.36 -8.52
C TYR A 332 -8.70 -25.47 -8.85
N SER A 333 -7.90 -25.88 -9.80
CA SER A 333 -6.80 -25.05 -10.32
C SER A 333 -7.33 -24.10 -11.44
N VAL A 334 -8.05 -23.05 -11.03
CA VAL A 334 -8.42 -21.95 -11.92
C VAL A 334 -7.81 -20.64 -11.44
#